data_288c5091661dc2de7d6c8c8bc153f038
#
_entry.id   288c5091661dc2de7d6c8c8bc153f038
#
_cell.length_a   1.000
_cell.length_b   1.000
_cell.length_c   1.000
_cell.angle_alpha   90.00
_cell.angle_beta   90.00
_cell.angle_gamma   90.00
#
_symmetry.space_group_name_H-M   'P 1'
#
loop_
_entity.id
_entity.type
_entity.pdbx_description
1 polymer ?
#
loop_
_entity_poly.entity_id
_entity_poly.type
_entity_poly.pdbx_seq_one_letter_code
_entity_poly.pdbx_strand_id
1 'polypeptide(L)'
;MRAGGRSPLIDETMSSTWRVSATWCTRKIRAPSQAETDVLASGPDVVAVAGAADKTMGWDPGGHLDVAAYAPMLAAGRPADGPPLPLPLGLGAGLLDQAGYAGRRVLQSVSPDEPPAACAELGAGLAGLAARVALLVMADGSARRGRRAPGYLDERSAPFDAEVERAVRDGDLSALLAVDPGLARELMATGRPAWQVLAGALAGTRPRTQIRYAGDPFGVAYLVASLNVP
;
A
#
# COMPACT_ATOMS: atom_id res chain seq x y z
N MET A 1 24.33 20.05 51.65
CA MET A 1 24.08 20.74 50.37
C MET A 1 23.67 19.69 49.34
N ARG A 2 22.41 19.65 48.99
CA ARG A 2 21.87 18.70 47.98
C ARG A 2 21.60 19.49 46.69
N ALA A 3 22.32 19.19 45.63
CA ALA A 3 22.02 19.70 44.30
C ALA A 3 21.06 18.77 43.60
N GLY A 4 19.82 19.21 43.43
CA GLY A 4 18.81 18.51 42.69
C GLY A 4 19.00 18.75 41.18
N GLY A 5 19.36 17.72 40.44
CA GLY A 5 19.33 17.71 39.00
C GLY A 5 17.89 17.55 38.53
N ARG A 6 17.34 18.53 37.82
CA ARG A 6 16.07 18.42 37.09
C ARG A 6 16.33 17.71 35.76
N SER A 7 15.65 16.58 35.55
CA SER A 7 15.50 15.99 34.23
C SER A 7 14.85 16.98 33.26
N PRO A 8 15.29 17.03 32.01
CA PRO A 8 14.55 17.79 30.99
C PRO A 8 13.20 17.12 30.68
N LEU A 9 12.14 17.89 30.81
CA LEU A 9 10.81 17.53 30.41
C LEU A 9 10.82 17.21 28.91
N ILE A 10 10.41 16.00 28.56
CA ILE A 10 10.08 15.62 27.20
C ILE A 10 8.81 16.37 26.85
N ASP A 11 8.89 17.25 25.88
CA ASP A 11 7.76 18.01 25.34
C ASP A 11 6.87 17.06 24.53
N GLU A 12 5.72 16.69 25.11
CA GLU A 12 4.73 15.76 24.52
C GLU A 12 3.82 16.42 23.49
N THR A 13 4.27 17.38 22.71
CA THR A 13 3.47 18.03 21.69
C THR A 13 4.08 17.91 20.28
N MET A 14 4.46 16.72 19.86
CA MET A 14 4.60 16.43 18.43
C MET A 14 3.42 15.59 17.96
N SER A 15 2.34 16.25 17.57
CA SER A 15 1.26 15.66 16.80
C SER A 15 1.81 15.19 15.45
N SER A 16 2.19 13.92 15.35
CA SER A 16 2.59 13.29 14.10
C SER A 16 1.33 13.01 13.27
N THR A 17 1.09 13.82 12.25
CA THR A 17 -0.03 13.61 11.33
C THR A 17 0.34 12.54 10.31
N TRP A 18 -0.17 11.34 10.46
CA TRP A 18 0.01 10.23 9.52
C TRP A 18 -1.05 10.26 8.44
N ARG A 19 -0.65 10.09 7.19
CA ARG A 19 -1.60 9.88 6.09
C ARG A 19 -1.17 8.66 5.27
N VAL A 20 -2.08 7.74 5.10
CA VAL A 20 -1.88 6.52 4.33
C VAL A 20 -2.93 6.46 3.23
N SER A 21 -2.50 6.16 2.02
CA SER A 21 -3.39 5.85 0.91
C SER A 21 -3.18 4.41 0.47
N ALA A 22 -4.24 3.62 0.47
CA ALA A 22 -4.25 2.30 -0.11
C ALA A 22 -4.89 2.40 -1.49
N THR A 23 -4.11 2.18 -2.54
CA THR A 23 -4.59 2.17 -3.92
C THR A 23 -4.41 0.78 -4.48
N TRP A 24 -5.51 0.19 -4.93
CA TRP A 24 -5.52 -1.12 -5.53
C TRP A 24 -5.66 -0.98 -7.04
N CYS A 25 -4.75 -1.60 -7.73
CA CYS A 25 -4.49 -1.71 -9.14
C CYS A 25 -5.40 -0.96 -10.13
N THR A 26 -4.79 -0.43 -11.14
CA THR A 26 -5.37 0.51 -12.07
C THR A 26 -5.21 0.07 -13.50
N ARG A 27 -6.33 -0.06 -14.19
CA ARG A 27 -6.34 -0.11 -15.66
C ARG A 27 -6.82 1.19 -16.32
N LYS A 28 -7.08 2.24 -15.55
CA LYS A 28 -7.56 3.54 -16.07
C LYS A 28 -7.02 4.72 -15.27
N ILE A 29 -5.71 4.79 -15.00
CA ILE A 29 -5.18 6.04 -14.49
C ILE A 29 -4.78 6.93 -15.66
N ARG A 30 -5.64 7.89 -15.99
CA ARG A 30 -5.30 9.03 -16.86
C ARG A 30 -4.90 10.28 -16.08
N ALA A 31 -5.10 10.27 -14.76
CA ALA A 31 -4.72 11.35 -13.83
C ALA A 31 -4.51 10.74 -12.44
N PRO A 32 -3.67 11.34 -11.57
CA PRO A 32 -3.58 10.94 -10.17
C PRO A 32 -4.97 10.97 -9.56
N SER A 33 -5.31 9.94 -8.78
CA SER A 33 -6.60 9.93 -8.10
C SER A 33 -6.61 10.97 -6.98
N GLN A 34 -7.81 11.37 -6.52
CA GLN A 34 -7.91 12.27 -5.38
C GLN A 34 -7.20 11.71 -4.14
N ALA A 35 -7.08 10.38 -4.05
CA ALA A 35 -6.42 9.71 -2.93
C ALA A 35 -4.90 10.02 -2.90
N GLU A 36 -4.20 9.94 -4.03
CA GLU A 36 -2.78 10.31 -4.10
C GLU A 36 -2.57 11.81 -3.85
N THR A 37 -3.44 12.65 -4.42
CA THR A 37 -3.40 14.10 -4.21
C THR A 37 -3.56 14.45 -2.73
N ASP A 38 -4.50 13.82 -2.03
CA ASP A 38 -4.74 14.06 -0.60
C ASP A 38 -3.55 13.63 0.27
N VAL A 39 -2.91 12.51 -0.09
CA VAL A 39 -1.72 12.01 0.60
C VAL A 39 -0.55 12.98 0.45
N LEU A 40 -0.28 13.46 -0.77
CA LEU A 40 0.81 14.40 -1.04
C LEU A 40 0.55 15.79 -0.45
N ALA A 41 -0.71 16.23 -0.38
CA ALA A 41 -1.09 17.50 0.24
C ALA A 41 -0.76 17.57 1.74
N SER A 42 -0.49 16.43 2.40
CA SER A 42 -0.04 16.40 3.80
C SER A 42 1.40 16.88 3.99
N GLY A 43 2.15 17.08 2.91
CA GLY A 43 3.56 17.48 2.95
C GLY A 43 4.45 16.43 3.62
N PRO A 44 4.44 15.16 3.17
CA PRO A 44 5.23 14.11 3.81
C PRO A 44 6.73 14.36 3.60
N ASP A 45 7.53 13.98 4.62
CA ASP A 45 9.00 14.01 4.54
C ASP A 45 9.52 12.83 3.68
N VAL A 46 8.73 11.74 3.63
CA VAL A 46 9.00 10.57 2.79
C VAL A 46 7.68 9.92 2.36
N VAL A 47 7.63 9.44 1.12
CA VAL A 47 6.58 8.55 0.64
C VAL A 47 7.16 7.15 0.50
N ALA A 48 6.61 6.19 1.24
CA ALA A 48 6.91 4.77 1.07
C ALA A 48 5.85 4.13 0.17
N VAL A 49 6.30 3.37 -0.82
CA VAL A 49 5.44 2.53 -1.67
C VAL A 49 5.64 1.09 -1.25
N ALA A 50 4.58 0.42 -0.84
CA ALA A 50 4.61 -0.99 -0.46
C ALA A 50 3.72 -1.82 -1.39
N GLY A 51 4.21 -2.98 -1.83
CA GLY A 51 3.46 -3.88 -2.71
C GLY A 51 4.02 -5.29 -2.72
N ALA A 52 3.20 -6.27 -3.15
CA ALA A 52 3.61 -7.67 -3.19
C ALA A 52 4.57 -7.96 -4.35
N ALA A 53 5.62 -8.74 -4.08
CA ALA A 53 6.51 -9.33 -5.09
C ALA A 53 7.16 -10.60 -4.53
N ASP A 54 7.88 -11.35 -5.35
CA ASP A 54 8.47 -12.65 -4.98
C ASP A 54 9.35 -12.61 -3.73
N LYS A 55 9.96 -11.45 -3.43
CA LYS A 55 10.87 -11.28 -2.30
C LYS A 55 10.54 -10.03 -1.50
N THR A 56 10.76 -10.11 -0.19
CA THR A 56 10.72 -8.96 0.71
C THR A 56 12.05 -8.22 0.67
N MET A 57 12.08 -7.03 0.05
CA MET A 57 13.30 -6.21 -0.06
C MET A 57 13.00 -4.76 -0.45
N GLY A 58 13.96 -3.87 -0.14
CA GLY A 58 13.97 -2.52 -0.68
C GLY A 58 14.42 -2.49 -2.14
N TRP A 59 13.89 -1.55 -2.92
CA TRP A 59 14.20 -1.35 -4.33
C TRP A 59 14.76 0.04 -4.59
N ASP A 60 15.50 0.18 -5.69
CA ASP A 60 16.03 1.47 -6.12
C ASP A 60 14.87 2.43 -6.46
N PRO A 61 14.78 3.60 -5.81
CA PRO A 61 13.74 4.59 -6.11
C PRO A 61 13.80 5.15 -7.54
N GLY A 62 14.94 5.02 -8.23
CA GLY A 62 15.12 5.36 -9.64
C GLY A 62 14.70 4.27 -10.62
N GLY A 63 14.22 3.12 -10.11
CA GLY A 63 13.70 2.04 -10.95
C GLY A 63 12.40 2.43 -11.67
N HIS A 64 12.08 1.69 -12.73
CA HIS A 64 10.92 1.97 -13.58
C HIS A 64 9.99 0.76 -13.72
N LEU A 65 8.73 1.02 -14.11
CA LEU A 65 7.82 -0.04 -14.54
C LEU A 65 8.24 -0.53 -15.93
N ASP A 66 8.65 -1.80 -16.03
CA ASP A 66 8.83 -2.45 -17.33
C ASP A 66 7.47 -2.74 -17.97
N VAL A 67 6.99 -1.78 -18.75
CA VAL A 67 5.71 -1.89 -19.47
C VAL A 67 5.76 -3.01 -20.51
N ALA A 68 6.95 -3.34 -21.04
CA ALA A 68 7.12 -4.39 -22.05
C ALA A 68 6.77 -5.77 -21.51
N ALA A 69 7.06 -6.03 -20.23
CA ALA A 69 6.71 -7.29 -19.58
C ALA A 69 5.19 -7.53 -19.47
N TYR A 70 4.37 -6.45 -19.45
CA TYR A 70 2.92 -6.52 -19.23
C TYR A 70 2.10 -6.10 -20.45
N ALA A 71 2.63 -5.21 -21.26
CA ALA A 71 1.96 -4.67 -22.44
C ALA A 71 2.99 -4.30 -23.52
N PRO A 72 3.58 -5.27 -24.24
CA PRO A 72 4.66 -5.05 -25.19
C PRO A 72 4.33 -3.99 -26.25
N MET A 73 3.05 -3.92 -26.66
CA MET A 73 2.60 -2.93 -27.67
C MET A 73 2.64 -1.47 -27.16
N LEU A 74 2.68 -1.25 -25.84
CA LEU A 74 2.78 0.09 -25.25
C LEU A 74 4.21 0.51 -24.93
N ALA A 75 5.17 -0.42 -25.04
CA ALA A 75 6.56 -0.20 -24.71
C ALA A 75 7.38 0.36 -25.86
N ALA A 76 6.85 0.35 -27.11
CA ALA A 76 7.59 0.76 -28.28
C ALA A 76 8.04 2.24 -28.17
N GLY A 77 9.36 2.45 -28.15
CA GLY A 77 9.98 3.78 -28.19
C GLY A 77 10.17 4.49 -26.85
N ARG A 78 9.95 3.82 -25.71
CA ARG A 78 10.29 4.39 -24.38
C ARG A 78 11.56 3.75 -23.85
N PRO A 79 12.71 4.45 -23.88
CA PRO A 79 13.86 4.03 -23.10
C PRO A 79 13.47 4.12 -21.61
N ALA A 80 13.80 3.10 -20.87
CA ALA A 80 13.58 3.09 -19.43
C ALA A 80 14.96 3.23 -18.77
N ASP A 81 15.16 4.33 -18.07
CA ASP A 81 16.34 4.51 -17.23
C ASP A 81 16.11 3.82 -15.87
N GLY A 82 17.14 3.11 -15.38
CA GLY A 82 17.11 2.41 -14.10
C GLY A 82 16.68 0.94 -14.18
N PRO A 83 16.71 0.20 -13.05
CA PRO A 83 16.35 -1.20 -12.99
C PRO A 83 14.83 -1.43 -13.08
N PRO A 84 14.36 -2.57 -13.63
CA PRO A 84 12.94 -2.89 -13.65
C PRO A 84 12.41 -3.12 -12.23
N LEU A 85 11.23 -2.57 -11.95
CA LEU A 85 10.51 -2.74 -10.69
C LEU A 85 9.41 -3.80 -10.81
N PRO A 86 9.07 -4.51 -9.73
CA PRO A 86 7.84 -5.28 -9.65
C PRO A 86 6.62 -4.42 -9.97
N LEU A 87 5.61 -5.02 -10.60
CA LEU A 87 4.42 -4.30 -11.07
C LEU A 87 3.81 -3.35 -10.03
N PRO A 88 3.54 -3.77 -8.78
CA PRO A 88 2.94 -2.87 -7.79
C PRO A 88 3.82 -1.64 -7.51
N LEU A 89 5.13 -1.85 -7.36
CA LEU A 89 6.06 -0.76 -7.06
C LEU A 89 6.24 0.18 -8.26
N GLY A 90 6.34 -0.38 -9.46
CA GLY A 90 6.43 0.41 -10.69
C GLY A 90 5.18 1.24 -10.95
N LEU A 91 3.98 0.70 -10.65
CA LEU A 91 2.73 1.46 -10.70
C LEU A 91 2.72 2.58 -9.66
N GLY A 92 3.09 2.28 -8.40
CA GLY A 92 3.14 3.28 -7.33
C GLY A 92 4.15 4.39 -7.62
N ALA A 93 5.35 4.06 -8.12
CA ALA A 93 6.33 5.05 -8.55
C ALA A 93 5.80 5.93 -9.68
N GLY A 94 5.15 5.32 -10.69
CA GLY A 94 4.54 6.05 -11.80
C GLY A 94 3.41 6.99 -11.36
N LEU A 95 2.63 6.61 -10.35
CA LEU A 95 1.61 7.48 -9.75
C LEU A 95 2.22 8.70 -9.07
N LEU A 96 3.32 8.51 -8.33
CA LEU A 96 4.05 9.61 -7.70
C LEU A 96 4.64 10.57 -8.73
N ASP A 97 5.17 10.02 -9.84
CA ASP A 97 5.68 10.83 -10.95
C ASP A 97 4.57 11.65 -11.63
N GLN A 98 3.41 11.02 -11.89
CA GLN A 98 2.24 11.72 -12.44
C GLN A 98 1.71 12.82 -11.51
N ALA A 99 1.81 12.61 -10.20
CA ALA A 99 1.44 13.60 -9.20
C ALA A 99 2.49 14.70 -8.99
N GLY A 100 3.63 14.65 -9.71
CA GLY A 100 4.72 15.61 -9.60
C GLY A 100 5.51 15.52 -8.29
N TYR A 101 5.47 14.37 -7.62
CA TYR A 101 6.19 14.21 -6.36
C TYR A 101 7.69 14.02 -6.60
N ALA A 102 8.48 15.02 -6.23
CA ALA A 102 9.95 15.03 -6.34
C ALA A 102 10.66 14.79 -4.98
N GLY A 103 9.92 14.49 -3.92
CA GLY A 103 10.47 14.25 -2.58
C GLY A 103 11.11 12.87 -2.42
N ARG A 104 11.60 12.60 -1.21
CA ARG A 104 12.21 11.31 -0.86
C ARG A 104 11.17 10.20 -0.96
N ARG A 105 11.48 9.14 -1.70
CA ARG A 105 10.65 7.93 -1.83
C ARG A 105 11.42 6.69 -1.39
N VAL A 106 10.69 5.70 -0.88
CA VAL A 106 11.18 4.37 -0.54
C VAL A 106 10.26 3.36 -1.22
N LEU A 107 10.84 2.38 -1.91
CA LEU A 107 10.09 1.31 -2.58
C LEU A 107 10.37 0.00 -1.86
N GLN A 108 9.33 -0.65 -1.36
CA GLN A 108 9.42 -1.86 -0.54
C GLN A 108 8.50 -2.94 -1.09
N SER A 109 9.06 -4.05 -1.53
CA SER A 109 8.27 -5.24 -1.80
C SER A 109 8.11 -6.11 -0.57
N VAL A 110 7.04 -6.90 -0.55
CA VAL A 110 6.76 -7.88 0.49
C VAL A 110 6.32 -9.20 -0.16
N SER A 111 6.95 -10.31 0.27
CA SER A 111 6.65 -11.63 -0.27
C SER A 111 5.25 -12.11 0.12
N PRO A 112 4.52 -12.80 -0.78
CA PRO A 112 3.27 -13.47 -0.43
C PRO A 112 3.41 -14.53 0.67
N ASP A 113 4.63 -15.01 0.90
CA ASP A 113 4.91 -16.02 1.92
C ASP A 113 5.26 -15.44 3.29
N GLU A 114 5.42 -14.11 3.39
CA GLU A 114 5.68 -13.47 4.68
C GLU A 114 4.54 -13.71 5.67
N PRO A 115 4.87 -14.11 6.90
CA PRO A 115 3.87 -14.24 7.95
C PRO A 115 3.30 -12.87 8.35
N PRO A 116 2.04 -12.81 8.85
CA PRO A 116 1.39 -11.56 9.23
C PRO A 116 2.21 -10.71 10.22
N ALA A 117 2.89 -11.34 11.17
CA ALA A 117 3.72 -10.64 12.16
C ALA A 117 4.90 -9.92 11.48
N ALA A 118 5.61 -10.57 10.55
CA ALA A 118 6.70 -9.95 9.81
C ALA A 118 6.21 -8.81 8.90
N CYS A 119 5.04 -8.95 8.28
CA CYS A 119 4.41 -7.87 7.54
C CYS A 119 4.11 -6.66 8.45
N ALA A 120 3.60 -6.91 9.66
CA ALA A 120 3.31 -5.85 10.62
C ALA A 120 4.59 -5.13 11.10
N GLU A 121 5.65 -5.88 11.41
CA GLU A 121 6.96 -5.32 11.78
C GLU A 121 7.54 -4.46 10.65
N LEU A 122 7.46 -4.93 9.42
CA LEU A 122 7.87 -4.16 8.24
C LEU A 122 7.08 -2.85 8.14
N GLY A 123 5.76 -2.90 8.34
CA GLY A 123 4.89 -1.72 8.36
C GLY A 123 5.30 -0.72 9.42
N ALA A 124 5.53 -1.17 10.65
CA ALA A 124 6.01 -0.32 11.75
C ALA A 124 7.37 0.31 11.42
N GLY A 125 8.28 -0.45 10.78
CA GLY A 125 9.57 0.07 10.31
C GLY A 125 9.41 1.16 9.25
N LEU A 126 8.50 0.98 8.27
CA LEU A 126 8.22 2.01 7.27
C LEU A 126 7.62 3.27 7.89
N ALA A 127 6.74 3.11 8.87
CA ALA A 127 6.17 4.21 9.62
C ALA A 127 7.22 5.04 10.38
N GLY A 128 8.30 4.42 10.82
CA GLY A 128 9.41 5.06 11.54
C GLY A 128 10.44 5.79 10.68
N LEU A 129 10.29 5.85 9.34
CA LEU A 129 11.30 6.41 8.44
C LEU A 129 11.51 7.92 8.56
N ALA A 130 10.52 8.66 9.03
CA ALA A 130 10.55 10.10 9.23
C ALA A 130 9.41 10.55 10.18
N ALA A 131 9.41 11.83 10.57
CA ALA A 131 8.32 12.38 11.37
C ALA A 131 6.97 12.38 10.66
N ARG A 132 6.96 12.60 9.34
CA ARG A 132 5.76 12.55 8.50
C ARG A 132 5.98 11.58 7.35
N VAL A 133 5.36 10.41 7.43
CA VAL A 133 5.43 9.38 6.39
C VAL A 133 4.07 9.27 5.70
N ALA A 134 4.08 9.28 4.39
CA ALA A 134 2.96 8.81 3.61
C ALA A 134 3.25 7.38 3.13
N LEU A 135 2.27 6.48 3.23
CA LEU A 135 2.40 5.11 2.74
C LEU A 135 1.40 4.88 1.61
N LEU A 136 1.93 4.56 0.43
CA LEU A 136 1.16 4.16 -0.75
C LEU A 136 1.19 2.63 -0.84
N VAL A 137 0.07 1.99 -0.56
CA VAL A 137 -0.08 0.54 -0.56
C VAL A 137 -0.66 0.09 -1.89
N MET A 138 0.12 -0.67 -2.65
CA MET A 138 -0.24 -1.22 -3.96
C MET A 138 -0.59 -2.69 -3.81
N ALA A 139 -1.88 -3.00 -3.83
CA ALA A 139 -2.39 -4.32 -3.49
C ALA A 139 -3.64 -4.66 -4.31
N ASP A 140 -3.79 -5.91 -4.70
CA ASP A 140 -4.98 -6.44 -5.36
C ASP A 140 -5.80 -7.29 -4.40
N GLY A 141 -7.13 -7.27 -4.54
CA GLY A 141 -8.02 -8.21 -3.91
C GLY A 141 -8.00 -9.58 -4.61
N SER A 142 -9.03 -10.38 -4.40
CA SER A 142 -9.12 -11.68 -5.05
C SER A 142 -9.21 -11.54 -6.58
N ALA A 143 -8.61 -12.49 -7.31
CA ALA A 143 -8.68 -12.55 -8.76
C ALA A 143 -9.63 -13.67 -9.25
N ARG A 144 -10.67 -13.97 -8.47
CA ARG A 144 -11.63 -15.06 -8.72
C ARG A 144 -13.09 -14.62 -8.61
N ARG A 145 -13.39 -13.35 -8.96
CA ARG A 145 -14.72 -12.72 -8.83
C ARG A 145 -15.71 -13.07 -9.93
N GLY A 146 -15.31 -13.84 -10.92
CA GLY A 146 -16.20 -14.17 -12.01
C GLY A 146 -15.67 -15.26 -12.95
N ARG A 147 -16.52 -15.79 -13.81
CA ARG A 147 -16.16 -16.86 -14.76
C ARG A 147 -15.07 -16.45 -15.78
N ARG A 148 -14.85 -15.15 -15.97
CA ARG A 148 -13.80 -14.59 -16.85
C ARG A 148 -12.64 -13.98 -16.05
N ALA A 149 -12.65 -14.16 -14.73
CA ALA A 149 -11.54 -13.72 -13.88
C ALA A 149 -10.28 -14.53 -14.19
N PRO A 150 -9.08 -13.98 -13.93
CA PRO A 150 -7.82 -14.69 -14.14
C PRO A 150 -7.76 -16.06 -13.44
N GLY A 151 -8.29 -16.17 -12.22
CA GLY A 151 -8.34 -17.40 -11.42
C GLY A 151 -9.64 -18.18 -11.57
N TYR A 152 -10.54 -17.79 -12.51
CA TYR A 152 -11.89 -18.30 -12.62
C TYR A 152 -12.74 -18.02 -11.36
N LEU A 153 -14.02 -18.37 -11.39
CA LEU A 153 -14.95 -18.11 -10.27
C LEU A 153 -14.65 -19.01 -9.06
N ASP A 154 -14.49 -18.39 -7.90
CA ASP A 154 -14.57 -19.04 -6.59
C ASP A 154 -15.56 -18.26 -5.72
N GLU A 155 -16.62 -18.92 -5.24
CA GLU A 155 -17.70 -18.27 -4.51
C GLU A 155 -17.23 -17.65 -3.18
N ARG A 156 -16.10 -18.10 -2.63
CA ARG A 156 -15.47 -17.52 -1.44
C ARG A 156 -14.87 -16.14 -1.66
N SER A 157 -14.61 -15.77 -2.92
CA SER A 157 -13.98 -14.49 -3.26
C SER A 157 -14.82 -13.29 -2.84
N ALA A 158 -16.13 -13.36 -3.06
CA ALA A 158 -17.01 -12.23 -2.75
C ALA A 158 -17.06 -11.93 -1.24
N PRO A 159 -17.31 -12.89 -0.34
CA PRO A 159 -17.27 -12.63 1.09
C PRO A 159 -15.88 -12.25 1.59
N PHE A 160 -14.80 -12.86 1.06
CA PHE A 160 -13.43 -12.51 1.40
C PHE A 160 -13.12 -11.03 1.14
N ASP A 161 -13.38 -10.57 -0.09
CA ASP A 161 -13.13 -9.17 -0.46
C ASP A 161 -14.03 -8.19 0.30
N ALA A 162 -15.29 -8.59 0.60
CA ALA A 162 -16.21 -7.79 1.41
C ALA A 162 -15.70 -7.61 2.85
N GLU A 163 -15.10 -8.63 3.44
CA GLU A 163 -14.48 -8.53 4.77
C GLU A 163 -13.28 -7.60 4.77
N VAL A 164 -12.41 -7.68 3.76
CA VAL A 164 -11.27 -6.77 3.61
C VAL A 164 -11.76 -5.33 3.38
N GLU A 165 -12.75 -5.12 2.51
CA GLU A 165 -13.34 -3.79 2.29
C GLU A 165 -13.93 -3.22 3.58
N ARG A 166 -14.66 -4.04 4.35
CA ARG A 166 -15.21 -3.64 5.65
C ARG A 166 -14.10 -3.25 6.63
N ALA A 167 -13.06 -4.09 6.75
CA ALA A 167 -11.92 -3.82 7.62
C ALA A 167 -11.24 -2.47 7.29
N VAL A 168 -11.04 -2.20 6.00
CA VAL A 168 -10.50 -0.90 5.56
C VAL A 168 -11.48 0.23 5.87
N ARG A 169 -12.77 0.08 5.56
CA ARG A 169 -13.82 1.08 5.80
C ARG A 169 -13.92 1.49 7.26
N ASP A 170 -13.87 0.50 8.15
CA ASP A 170 -14.03 0.69 9.60
C ASP A 170 -12.71 1.06 10.30
N GLY A 171 -11.59 1.03 9.56
CA GLY A 171 -10.25 1.20 10.14
C GLY A 171 -9.86 0.06 11.09
N ASP A 172 -10.42 -1.14 10.88
CA ASP A 172 -10.16 -2.33 11.67
C ASP A 172 -8.82 -2.98 11.25
N LEU A 173 -7.76 -2.46 11.82
CA LEU A 173 -6.40 -2.93 11.55
C LEU A 173 -6.19 -4.37 12.02
N SER A 174 -6.91 -4.80 13.05
CA SER A 174 -6.85 -6.17 13.57
C SER A 174 -7.41 -7.17 12.57
N ALA A 175 -8.54 -6.84 11.94
CA ALA A 175 -9.11 -7.66 10.87
C ALA A 175 -8.18 -7.76 9.65
N LEU A 176 -7.50 -6.68 9.27
CA LEU A 176 -6.51 -6.72 8.19
C LEU A 176 -5.32 -7.62 8.54
N LEU A 177 -4.84 -7.60 9.78
CA LEU A 177 -3.77 -8.48 10.23
C LEU A 177 -4.21 -9.96 10.29
N ALA A 178 -5.48 -10.20 10.57
CA ALA A 178 -6.06 -11.54 10.68
C ALA A 178 -6.41 -12.18 9.33
N VAL A 179 -6.23 -11.49 8.19
CA VAL A 179 -6.48 -12.08 6.87
C VAL A 179 -5.62 -13.32 6.68
N ASP A 180 -6.27 -14.46 6.46
CA ASP A 180 -5.62 -15.76 6.35
C ASP A 180 -4.75 -15.86 5.09
N PRO A 181 -3.44 -16.18 5.23
CA PRO A 181 -2.53 -16.29 4.09
C PRO A 181 -2.87 -17.44 3.14
N GLY A 182 -3.41 -18.55 3.66
CA GLY A 182 -3.81 -19.71 2.88
C GLY A 182 -4.99 -19.38 1.99
N LEU A 183 -6.06 -18.85 2.57
CA LEU A 183 -7.25 -18.43 1.81
C LEU A 183 -6.92 -17.32 0.79
N ALA A 184 -6.12 -16.34 1.17
CA ALA A 184 -5.67 -15.29 0.25
C ALA A 184 -4.92 -15.87 -0.97
N ARG A 185 -4.05 -16.86 -0.76
CA ARG A 185 -3.33 -17.56 -1.85
C ARG A 185 -4.31 -18.32 -2.75
N GLU A 186 -5.26 -19.08 -2.17
CA GLU A 186 -6.27 -19.82 -2.94
C GLU A 186 -7.13 -18.89 -3.78
N LEU A 187 -7.46 -17.72 -3.27
CA LEU A 187 -8.28 -16.72 -3.95
C LEU A 187 -7.47 -15.80 -4.86
N MET A 188 -6.15 -16.02 -4.98
CA MET A 188 -5.24 -15.18 -5.76
C MET A 188 -5.29 -13.69 -5.32
N ALA A 189 -5.49 -13.45 -4.04
CA ALA A 189 -5.45 -12.12 -3.42
C ALA A 189 -4.01 -11.76 -3.06
N THR A 190 -3.21 -11.39 -4.05
CA THR A 190 -1.77 -11.13 -3.90
C THR A 190 -1.47 -9.93 -3.01
N GLY A 191 -2.45 -9.05 -2.81
CA GLY A 191 -2.34 -7.87 -1.97
C GLY A 191 -2.28 -8.13 -0.46
N ARG A 192 -2.61 -9.34 0.02
CA ARG A 192 -2.68 -9.67 1.44
C ARG A 192 -1.47 -9.18 2.26
N PRO A 193 -0.21 -9.43 1.89
CA PRO A 193 0.92 -8.99 2.72
C PRO A 193 1.02 -7.47 2.79
N ALA A 194 0.69 -6.76 1.72
CA ALA A 194 0.72 -5.30 1.73
C ALA A 194 -0.38 -4.69 2.62
N TRP A 195 -1.55 -5.34 2.76
CA TRP A 195 -2.57 -4.91 3.73
C TRP A 195 -2.09 -5.09 5.16
N GLN A 196 -1.35 -6.14 5.43
CA GLN A 196 -0.78 -6.41 6.75
C GLN A 196 0.38 -5.45 7.07
N VAL A 197 1.15 -5.03 6.06
CA VAL A 197 2.11 -3.92 6.18
C VAL A 197 1.38 -2.61 6.54
N LEU A 198 0.26 -2.30 5.86
CA LEU A 198 -0.58 -1.15 6.19
C LEU A 198 -1.04 -1.18 7.65
N ALA A 199 -1.57 -2.34 8.08
CA ALA A 199 -2.06 -2.49 9.43
C ALA A 199 -0.95 -2.31 10.48
N GLY A 200 0.25 -2.83 10.20
CA GLY A 200 1.43 -2.62 11.06
C GLY A 200 1.89 -1.17 11.11
N ALA A 201 1.88 -0.48 9.95
CA ALA A 201 2.25 0.94 9.89
C ALA A 201 1.29 1.85 10.69
N LEU A 202 0.04 1.45 10.81
CA LEU A 202 -1.00 2.20 11.54
C LEU A 202 -1.28 1.64 12.94
N ALA A 203 -0.49 0.69 13.42
CA ALA A 203 -0.70 0.05 14.72
C ALA A 203 -0.84 1.08 15.84
N GLY A 204 -1.81 0.88 16.73
CA GLY A 204 -2.07 1.79 17.85
C GLY A 204 -2.82 3.07 17.47
N THR A 205 -3.18 3.28 16.20
CA THR A 205 -3.94 4.44 15.73
C THR A 205 -5.40 4.09 15.44
N ARG A 206 -6.21 5.12 15.19
CA ARG A 206 -7.59 5.00 14.72
C ARG A 206 -7.76 5.83 13.44
N PRO A 207 -7.45 5.26 12.27
CA PRO A 207 -7.50 6.02 11.03
C PRO A 207 -8.95 6.37 10.67
N ARG A 208 -9.14 7.56 10.11
CA ARG A 208 -10.38 7.94 9.43
C ARG A 208 -10.27 7.49 7.97
N THR A 209 -11.15 6.61 7.58
CA THR A 209 -11.13 6.03 6.23
C THR A 209 -12.15 6.70 5.32
N GLN A 210 -11.75 6.91 4.08
CA GLN A 210 -12.63 7.29 3.00
C GLN A 210 -12.45 6.31 1.84
N ILE A 211 -13.47 5.51 1.55
CA ILE A 211 -13.52 4.67 0.35
C ILE A 211 -13.86 5.56 -0.84
N ARG A 212 -13.03 5.50 -1.87
CA ARG A 212 -13.19 6.28 -3.10
C ARG A 212 -13.69 5.44 -4.27
N TYR A 213 -13.36 4.17 -4.25
CA TYR A 213 -13.83 3.19 -5.24
C TYR A 213 -13.81 1.79 -4.63
N ALA A 214 -14.80 0.98 -5.00
CA ALA A 214 -14.83 -0.46 -4.78
C ALA A 214 -15.53 -1.12 -5.97
N GLY A 215 -14.97 -2.20 -6.50
CA GLY A 215 -15.54 -2.93 -7.65
C GLY A 215 -14.63 -4.01 -8.21
N ASP A 216 -15.15 -4.79 -9.14
CA ASP A 216 -14.46 -5.94 -9.75
C ASP A 216 -14.62 -6.01 -11.28
N PRO A 217 -14.37 -4.92 -12.03
CA PRO A 217 -14.74 -4.81 -13.45
C PRO A 217 -14.10 -5.87 -14.36
N PHE A 218 -13.05 -6.54 -13.92
CA PHE A 218 -12.32 -7.58 -14.66
C PHE A 218 -12.24 -8.91 -13.91
N GLY A 219 -13.11 -9.10 -12.90
CA GLY A 219 -13.09 -10.28 -12.04
C GLY A 219 -11.96 -10.28 -11.01
N VAL A 220 -11.28 -9.14 -10.85
CA VAL A 220 -10.31 -8.86 -9.77
C VAL A 220 -10.92 -7.77 -8.90
N ALA A 221 -10.91 -7.95 -7.59
CA ALA A 221 -11.42 -6.94 -6.67
C ALA A 221 -10.45 -5.77 -6.55
N TYR A 222 -10.98 -4.56 -6.73
CA TYR A 222 -10.26 -3.29 -6.62
C TYR A 222 -10.89 -2.41 -5.55
N LEU A 223 -10.05 -1.82 -4.72
CA LEU A 223 -10.44 -0.85 -3.71
C LEU A 223 -9.49 0.35 -3.78
N VAL A 224 -10.03 1.57 -3.75
CA VAL A 224 -9.26 2.79 -3.54
C VAL A 224 -9.76 3.45 -2.27
N ALA A 225 -8.87 3.68 -1.32
CA ALA A 225 -9.19 4.28 -0.04
C ALA A 225 -8.07 5.22 0.44
N SER A 226 -8.45 6.22 1.20
CA SER A 226 -7.53 7.07 1.96
C SER A 226 -7.75 6.84 3.44
N LEU A 227 -6.67 6.59 4.19
CA LEU A 227 -6.68 6.42 5.62
C LEU A 227 -5.87 7.56 6.25
N ASN A 228 -6.50 8.38 7.04
CA ASN A 228 -5.87 9.53 7.67
C ASN A 228 -5.85 9.34 9.19
N VAL A 229 -4.68 9.53 9.78
CA VAL A 229 -4.49 9.57 11.22
C VAL A 229 -4.32 11.02 11.63
N PRO A 230 -5.14 11.52 12.54
CA PRO A 230 -5.07 12.91 13.02
C PRO A 230 -3.83 13.20 13.82
#